data_dc1e102c39ee50976c50c5135c6dfda0
#
_entry.id   dc1e102c39ee50976c50c5135c6dfda0
#
_cell.length_a   1.000
_cell.length_b   1.000
_cell.length_c   1.000
_cell.angle_alpha   90.00
_cell.angle_beta   90.00
_cell.angle_gamma   90.00
#
_symmetry.space_group_name_H-M   'P 1'
#
loop_
_entity.id
_entity.type
_entity.pdbx_description
1 polymer ?
#
loop_
_entity_poly.entity_id
_entity_poly.type
_entity_poly.pdbx_seq_one_letter_code
_entity_poly.pdbx_strand_id
1 'polypeptide(L)'
;MTYLPKVLMLVAGLGLAACTNPDRFNDGANGAGAGGAGYGNGSGVNGGYLDGSASDPRSPAYFNQAIGDRVLFAVDQSTLSPDAQNTLNAQAQWLMTNSDYLAVIEGHADEQGTREYNIALGARRANAVMEYLISKGVAPSRLRQISYGKERPVEVCSQEACYAKNRRAVTVISMGMSS
;
A
#
# COMPACT_ATOMS: atom_id res chain seq x y z
N MET A 1 -16.49 19.78 -61.80
CA MET A 1 -17.67 19.04 -62.20
C MET A 1 -17.99 18.06 -61.06
N THR A 2 -18.96 18.51 -60.27
CA THR A 2 -20.24 17.86 -59.98
C THR A 2 -20.12 16.59 -59.14
N TYR A 3 -20.80 16.31 -58.03
CA TYR A 3 -22.00 16.82 -57.39
C TYR A 3 -21.98 16.39 -55.90
N LEU A 4 -22.41 17.24 -55.01
CA LEU A 4 -23.07 16.87 -53.76
C LEU A 4 -24.43 16.24 -54.06
N PRO A 5 -25.01 15.42 -53.21
CA PRO A 5 -26.13 15.91 -52.47
C PRO A 5 -26.14 15.65 -50.96
N LYS A 6 -26.69 16.64 -50.32
CA LYS A 6 -27.23 16.64 -48.96
C LYS A 6 -28.31 15.56 -48.83
N VAL A 7 -28.25 14.79 -47.75
CA VAL A 7 -29.43 14.19 -47.16
C VAL A 7 -29.49 14.58 -45.68
N LEU A 8 -30.44 15.41 -45.46
CA LEU A 8 -30.99 15.81 -44.17
C LEU A 8 -31.97 14.71 -43.74
N MET A 9 -31.83 14.10 -42.61
CA MET A 9 -32.92 13.46 -41.90
C MET A 9 -32.83 13.73 -40.40
N LEU A 10 -33.80 14.49 -40.00
CA LEU A 10 -34.31 14.63 -38.65
C LEU A 10 -34.80 13.27 -38.12
N VAL A 11 -34.83 13.09 -36.83
CA VAL A 11 -35.97 12.76 -36.00
C VAL A 11 -35.55 12.20 -34.63
N ALA A 12 -35.97 12.93 -33.63
CA ALA A 12 -36.56 12.55 -32.35
C ALA A 12 -35.79 11.54 -31.48
N GLY A 13 -35.29 11.84 -30.33
CA GLY A 13 -36.05 12.29 -29.16
C GLY A 13 -36.80 11.15 -28.49
N LEU A 14 -36.18 10.56 -27.44
CA LEU A 14 -36.78 9.93 -26.27
C LEU A 14 -35.57 9.75 -25.30
N GLY A 15 -35.47 10.46 -24.24
CA GLY A 15 -36.37 10.45 -23.12
C GLY A 15 -35.98 9.34 -22.15
N LEU A 16 -34.99 9.65 -21.24
CA LEU A 16 -35.18 9.51 -19.82
C LEU A 16 -35.33 8.14 -19.20
N ALA A 17 -34.56 7.86 -18.27
CA ALA A 17 -35.04 7.79 -16.89
C ALA A 17 -33.85 7.74 -15.95
N ALA A 18 -33.59 8.88 -15.37
CA ALA A 18 -32.83 8.93 -14.12
C ALA A 18 -33.70 8.27 -13.05
N CYS A 19 -33.35 7.10 -12.60
CA CYS A 19 -33.81 6.57 -11.33
C CYS A 19 -32.87 7.02 -10.24
N THR A 20 -33.02 8.25 -9.81
CA THR A 20 -32.59 8.67 -8.49
C THR A 20 -33.52 8.03 -7.50
N ASN A 21 -33.03 7.19 -6.61
CA ASN A 21 -33.77 6.68 -5.47
C ASN A 21 -33.39 7.55 -4.24
N PRO A 22 -34.18 8.54 -3.85
CA PRO A 22 -33.87 9.45 -2.74
C PRO A 22 -34.45 9.01 -1.39
N ASP A 23 -34.96 7.78 -1.25
CA ASP A 23 -35.76 7.42 -0.08
C ASP A 23 -35.05 6.38 0.78
N ARG A 24 -34.03 6.78 1.51
CA ARG A 24 -33.57 6.04 2.70
C ARG A 24 -33.05 6.93 3.83
N PHE A 25 -33.60 8.12 3.94
CA PHE A 25 -33.45 8.91 5.16
C PHE A 25 -34.84 9.48 5.50
N ASN A 26 -35.59 8.72 6.22
CA ASN A 26 -36.69 9.16 7.06
C ASN A 26 -37.24 7.93 7.80
N ASP A 27 -37.66 7.93 8.95
CA ASP A 27 -38.12 8.81 9.97
C ASP A 27 -38.22 8.04 11.27
N GLY A 28 -37.93 8.70 12.31
CA GLY A 28 -38.17 8.17 13.66
C GLY A 28 -38.09 9.30 14.67
N ALA A 29 -38.79 10.41 14.34
CA ALA A 29 -39.04 11.41 15.36
C ALA A 29 -40.30 10.98 16.12
N ASN A 30 -40.17 10.74 17.41
CA ASN A 30 -41.01 11.27 18.50
C ASN A 30 -40.90 10.39 19.75
N GLY A 31 -40.45 10.96 20.81
CA GLY A 31 -40.43 10.38 22.13
C GLY A 31 -39.75 11.30 23.12
N ALA A 32 -40.42 12.37 23.53
CA ALA A 32 -40.01 13.17 24.65
C ALA A 32 -40.03 12.34 25.92
N GLY A 33 -38.88 12.28 26.64
CA GLY A 33 -38.78 11.67 27.95
C GLY A 33 -37.59 12.27 28.70
N ALA A 34 -37.92 13.16 29.61
CA ALA A 34 -36.97 13.81 30.49
C ALA A 34 -36.39 12.87 31.54
N GLY A 35 -35.10 13.10 31.91
CA GLY A 35 -34.59 12.80 33.25
C GLY A 35 -33.66 11.62 33.35
N GLY A 36 -32.42 11.89 33.77
CA GLY A 36 -31.55 10.84 34.33
C GLY A 36 -30.07 11.15 34.13
N ALA A 37 -29.50 12.00 34.99
CA ALA A 37 -28.05 12.07 35.16
C ALA A 37 -27.56 10.70 35.68
N GLY A 38 -26.79 10.00 34.86
CA GLY A 38 -26.10 8.77 35.23
C GLY A 38 -24.64 8.89 34.83
N TYR A 39 -23.79 9.24 35.79
CA TYR A 39 -22.35 9.06 35.66
C TYR A 39 -22.06 7.57 35.62
N GLY A 40 -22.00 7.01 34.42
CA GLY A 40 -21.52 5.67 34.18
C GLY A 40 -20.07 5.74 33.71
N ASN A 41 -19.12 5.69 34.64
CA ASN A 41 -17.72 5.37 34.35
C ASN A 41 -17.66 3.90 33.90
N GLY A 42 -17.97 3.65 32.65
CA GLY A 42 -17.76 2.38 32.01
C GLY A 42 -16.41 2.42 31.31
N SER A 43 -15.36 1.96 31.98
CA SER A 43 -14.14 1.51 31.31
C SER A 43 -14.51 0.29 30.48
N GLY A 44 -15.11 0.55 29.32
CA GLY A 44 -15.21 -0.42 28.25
C GLY A 44 -13.82 -0.66 27.74
N VAL A 45 -13.22 -1.80 28.09
CA VAL A 45 -12.14 -2.41 27.30
C VAL A 45 -12.73 -2.66 25.91
N ASN A 46 -12.68 -1.62 25.09
CA ASN A 46 -12.80 -1.79 23.66
C ASN A 46 -11.64 -2.71 23.26
N GLY A 47 -11.96 -3.97 23.03
CA GLY A 47 -11.14 -4.80 22.16
C GLY A 47 -11.01 -4.03 20.85
N GLY A 48 -9.94 -3.26 20.75
CA GLY A 48 -9.73 -2.35 19.62
C GLY A 48 -9.65 -3.20 18.35
N TYR A 49 -10.71 -3.17 17.59
CA TYR A 49 -10.60 -3.38 16.17
C TYR A 49 -9.55 -2.36 15.72
N LEU A 50 -8.38 -2.84 15.28
CA LEU A 50 -7.42 -2.01 14.59
C LEU A 50 -8.21 -1.41 13.43
N ASP A 51 -8.48 -0.12 13.47
CA ASP A 51 -9.35 0.54 12.48
C ASP A 51 -8.72 0.58 11.08
N GLY A 52 -7.49 0.09 10.96
CA GLY A 52 -6.74 0.06 9.71
C GLY A 52 -6.35 1.45 9.20
N SER A 53 -6.63 2.49 9.95
CA SER A 53 -6.40 3.87 9.58
C SER A 53 -4.91 4.22 9.68
N ALA A 54 -4.47 5.19 8.88
CA ALA A 54 -3.10 5.71 8.92
C ALA A 54 -2.78 6.48 10.21
N SER A 55 -3.78 6.80 11.03
CA SER A 55 -3.62 7.41 12.34
C SER A 55 -3.36 6.39 13.47
N ASP A 56 -3.67 5.09 13.23
CA ASP A 56 -3.34 4.03 14.19
C ASP A 56 -1.87 3.59 14.00
N PRO A 57 -0.98 3.84 14.98
CA PRO A 57 0.44 3.47 14.86
C PRO A 57 0.70 1.97 14.70
N ARG A 58 -0.28 1.12 14.96
CA ARG A 58 -0.18 -0.34 14.83
C ARG A 58 -0.72 -0.85 13.49
N SER A 59 -1.30 0.01 12.68
CA SER A 59 -1.95 -0.38 11.43
C SER A 59 -0.95 -0.56 10.27
N PRO A 60 -1.25 -1.44 9.30
CA PRO A 60 -0.52 -1.51 8.05
C PRO A 60 -0.55 -0.18 7.26
N ALA A 61 -1.63 0.59 7.38
CA ALA A 61 -1.73 1.88 6.72
C ALA A 61 -0.73 2.88 7.29
N TYR A 62 -0.54 2.91 8.62
CA TYR A 62 0.50 3.71 9.25
C TYR A 62 1.90 3.29 8.80
N PHE A 63 2.19 1.99 8.77
CA PHE A 63 3.47 1.49 8.28
C PHE A 63 3.75 1.97 6.85
N ASN A 64 2.80 1.86 5.95
CA ASN A 64 2.96 2.24 4.56
C ASN A 64 3.11 3.77 4.35
N GLN A 65 2.39 4.58 5.11
CA GLN A 65 2.28 6.03 4.87
C GLN A 65 3.22 6.85 5.75
N ALA A 66 3.37 6.48 7.02
CA ALA A 66 4.17 7.24 7.99
C ALA A 66 5.60 6.71 8.11
N ILE A 67 5.80 5.40 8.11
CA ILE A 67 7.13 4.78 8.18
C ILE A 67 7.77 4.70 6.78
N GLY A 68 6.98 4.34 5.77
CA GLY A 68 7.43 4.07 4.42
C GLY A 68 7.76 2.59 4.20
N ASP A 69 7.10 2.02 3.21
CA ASP A 69 7.19 0.58 2.89
C ASP A 69 8.37 0.23 1.98
N ARG A 70 9.05 1.21 1.38
CA ARG A 70 10.02 0.97 0.30
C ARG A 70 11.31 1.74 0.45
N VAL A 71 12.36 1.19 -0.13
CA VAL A 71 13.66 1.83 -0.30
C VAL A 71 14.10 1.74 -1.76
N LEU A 72 14.83 2.75 -2.22
CA LEU A 72 15.29 2.87 -3.61
C LEU A 72 16.78 2.51 -3.73
N PHE A 73 17.17 2.10 -4.94
CA PHE A 73 18.55 1.73 -5.26
C PHE A 73 19.07 2.49 -6.49
N ALA A 74 20.36 2.72 -6.51
CA ALA A 74 21.05 3.21 -7.68
C ALA A 74 21.07 2.16 -8.81
N VAL A 75 21.44 2.59 -10.01
CA VAL A 75 21.58 1.72 -11.19
C VAL A 75 22.52 0.58 -10.84
N ASP A 76 22.09 -0.65 -11.10
CA ASP A 76 22.87 -1.89 -10.90
C ASP A 76 23.43 -2.09 -9.48
N GLN A 77 22.86 -1.43 -8.48
CA GLN A 77 23.28 -1.51 -7.09
C GLN A 77 22.26 -2.25 -6.22
N SER A 78 22.78 -2.95 -5.20
CA SER A 78 22.02 -3.48 -4.07
C SER A 78 22.49 -2.92 -2.72
N THR A 79 23.39 -1.93 -2.74
CA THR A 79 23.88 -1.24 -1.54
C THR A 79 22.83 -0.28 -1.03
N LEU A 80 22.60 -0.29 0.28
CA LEU A 80 21.65 0.60 0.95
C LEU A 80 22.27 2.00 1.12
N SER A 81 21.60 3.01 0.58
CA SER A 81 21.95 4.41 0.81
C SER A 81 21.65 4.83 2.26
N PRO A 82 22.20 5.96 2.75
CA PRO A 82 21.85 6.49 4.07
C PRO A 82 20.34 6.72 4.25
N ASP A 83 19.65 7.22 3.22
CA ASP A 83 18.19 7.42 3.26
C ASP A 83 17.44 6.08 3.36
N ALA A 84 17.89 5.06 2.60
CA ALA A 84 17.35 3.72 2.72
C ALA A 84 17.55 3.15 4.13
N GLN A 85 18.72 3.34 4.73
CA GLN A 85 19.00 2.90 6.09
C GLN A 85 18.13 3.62 7.13
N ASN A 86 17.86 4.92 6.96
CA ASN A 86 16.96 5.67 7.84
C ASN A 86 15.54 5.10 7.80
N THR A 87 15.00 4.85 6.60
CA THR A 87 13.70 4.20 6.44
C THR A 87 13.68 2.82 7.09
N LEU A 88 14.71 2.00 6.85
CA LEU A 88 14.81 0.64 7.40
C LEU A 88 14.99 0.64 8.92
N ASN A 89 15.64 1.65 9.53
CA ASN A 89 15.68 1.80 10.98
C ASN A 89 14.27 2.01 11.55
N ALA A 90 13.45 2.86 10.93
CA ALA A 90 12.07 3.07 11.34
C ALA A 90 11.22 1.80 11.15
N GLN A 91 11.39 1.08 10.02
CA GLN A 91 10.73 -0.19 9.77
C GLN A 91 11.10 -1.25 10.82
N ALA A 92 12.39 -1.39 11.14
CA ALA A 92 12.86 -2.34 12.15
C ALA A 92 12.25 -2.03 13.52
N GLN A 93 12.26 -0.77 13.94
CA GLN A 93 11.65 -0.35 15.21
C GLN A 93 10.15 -0.66 15.25
N TRP A 94 9.44 -0.38 14.16
CA TRP A 94 8.02 -0.68 14.06
C TRP A 94 7.75 -2.19 14.12
N LEU A 95 8.50 -3.00 13.38
CA LEU A 95 8.38 -4.45 13.40
C LEU A 95 8.72 -5.06 14.77
N MET A 96 9.69 -4.51 15.49
CA MET A 96 9.99 -4.97 16.85
C MET A 96 8.88 -4.62 17.84
N THR A 97 8.25 -3.46 17.69
CA THR A 97 7.12 -3.04 18.53
C THR A 97 5.85 -3.83 18.21
N ASN A 98 5.65 -4.19 16.94
CA ASN A 98 4.46 -4.89 16.45
C ASN A 98 4.83 -6.34 16.08
N SER A 99 5.03 -7.17 17.10
CA SER A 99 5.55 -8.54 16.96
C SER A 99 4.61 -9.50 16.20
N ASP A 100 3.33 -9.16 16.10
CA ASP A 100 2.31 -9.98 15.44
C ASP A 100 2.40 -9.93 13.90
N TYR A 101 3.23 -9.03 13.35
CA TYR A 101 3.39 -8.92 11.91
C TYR A 101 4.60 -9.70 11.39
N LEU A 102 4.38 -10.33 10.24
CA LEU A 102 5.41 -10.91 9.38
C LEU A 102 5.71 -9.93 8.25
N ALA A 103 6.90 -9.99 7.68
CA ALA A 103 7.27 -9.15 6.55
C ALA A 103 7.83 -9.99 5.39
N VAL A 104 7.38 -9.68 4.18
CA VAL A 104 7.94 -10.18 2.93
C VAL A 104 8.65 -9.02 2.24
N ILE A 105 9.94 -9.18 1.99
CA ILE A 105 10.75 -8.19 1.28
C ILE A 105 10.75 -8.52 -0.21
N GLU A 106 10.10 -7.69 -1.01
CA GLU A 106 10.02 -7.82 -2.45
C GLU A 106 11.12 -7.01 -3.13
N GLY A 107 11.99 -7.67 -3.90
CA GLY A 107 13.05 -7.01 -4.64
C GLY A 107 12.69 -6.80 -6.11
N HIS A 108 12.93 -5.58 -6.60
CA HIS A 108 12.59 -5.16 -7.95
C HIS A 108 13.78 -4.51 -8.67
N ALA A 109 13.74 -4.60 -9.99
CA ALA A 109 14.68 -3.95 -10.89
C ALA A 109 13.92 -3.09 -11.92
N ASP A 110 14.64 -2.24 -12.64
CA ASP A 110 14.13 -1.55 -13.82
C ASP A 110 14.06 -2.49 -15.03
N GLU A 111 13.58 -1.99 -16.17
CA GLU A 111 13.37 -2.77 -17.38
C GLU A 111 14.67 -3.11 -18.14
N GLN A 112 15.79 -2.51 -17.77
CA GLN A 112 17.07 -2.69 -18.47
C GLN A 112 17.69 -4.05 -18.18
N GLY A 113 18.21 -4.70 -19.21
CA GLY A 113 18.86 -6.00 -19.10
C GLY A 113 17.94 -7.21 -19.24
N THR A 114 18.51 -8.40 -19.06
CA THR A 114 17.78 -9.65 -19.20
C THR A 114 16.88 -9.94 -17.99
N ARG A 115 15.92 -10.83 -18.17
CA ARG A 115 15.02 -11.25 -17.10
C ARG A 115 15.79 -11.93 -15.96
N GLU A 116 16.67 -12.84 -16.31
CA GLU A 116 17.47 -13.62 -15.37
C GLU A 116 18.38 -12.73 -14.52
N TYR A 117 19.03 -11.78 -15.18
CA TYR A 117 19.85 -10.79 -14.50
C TYR A 117 19.02 -9.97 -13.49
N ASN A 118 17.87 -9.49 -13.90
CA ASN A 118 17.02 -8.66 -13.05
C ASN A 118 16.37 -9.44 -11.90
N ILE A 119 16.06 -10.71 -12.06
CA ILE A 119 15.64 -11.58 -10.96
C ILE A 119 16.77 -11.71 -9.93
N ALA A 120 18.00 -11.93 -10.38
CA ALA A 120 19.16 -12.01 -9.48
C ALA A 120 19.44 -10.67 -8.78
N LEU A 121 19.33 -9.53 -9.50
CA LEU A 121 19.52 -8.20 -8.91
C LEU A 121 18.44 -7.88 -7.87
N GLY A 122 17.17 -8.16 -8.19
CA GLY A 122 16.07 -8.02 -7.24
C GLY A 122 16.27 -8.88 -5.98
N ALA A 123 16.75 -10.12 -6.14
CA ALA A 123 17.06 -10.97 -5.00
C ALA A 123 18.16 -10.38 -4.11
N ARG A 124 19.24 -9.84 -4.69
CA ARG A 124 20.30 -9.17 -3.93
C ARG A 124 19.79 -7.95 -3.17
N ARG A 125 18.89 -7.16 -3.77
CA ARG A 125 18.25 -6.00 -3.12
C ARG A 125 17.37 -6.42 -1.94
N ALA A 126 16.51 -7.42 -2.15
CA ALA A 126 15.69 -7.96 -1.07
C ALA A 126 16.53 -8.54 0.07
N ASN A 127 17.61 -9.24 -0.26
CA ASN A 127 18.54 -9.80 0.74
C ASN A 127 19.20 -8.69 1.55
N ALA A 128 19.70 -7.63 0.91
CA ALA A 128 20.35 -6.52 1.60
C ALA A 128 19.40 -5.85 2.61
N VAL A 129 18.13 -5.68 2.26
CA VAL A 129 17.09 -5.17 3.18
C VAL A 129 16.86 -6.15 4.33
N MET A 130 16.67 -7.44 4.02
CA MET A 130 16.42 -8.46 5.04
C MET A 130 17.57 -8.56 6.05
N GLU A 131 18.82 -8.61 5.57
CA GLU A 131 20.00 -8.64 6.43
C GLU A 131 20.11 -7.39 7.31
N TYR A 132 19.78 -6.22 6.76
CA TYR A 132 19.75 -4.98 7.53
C TYR A 132 18.71 -5.02 8.65
N LEU A 133 17.48 -5.45 8.36
CA LEU A 133 16.43 -5.59 9.38
C LEU A 133 16.81 -6.59 10.47
N ILE A 134 17.44 -7.72 10.10
CA ILE A 134 17.97 -8.69 11.06
C ILE A 134 19.05 -8.05 11.95
N SER A 135 19.98 -7.30 11.36
CA SER A 135 21.03 -6.60 12.11
C SER A 135 20.50 -5.58 13.11
N LYS A 136 19.26 -5.09 12.90
CA LYS A 136 18.55 -4.19 13.80
C LYS A 136 17.67 -4.89 14.84
N GLY A 137 17.67 -6.24 14.85
CA GLY A 137 16.99 -7.02 15.88
C GLY A 137 15.67 -7.66 15.46
N VAL A 138 15.25 -7.52 14.20
CA VAL A 138 14.04 -8.22 13.72
C VAL A 138 14.35 -9.71 13.58
N ALA A 139 13.50 -10.55 14.16
CA ALA A 139 13.70 -12.00 14.15
C ALA A 139 13.67 -12.57 12.72
N PRO A 140 14.68 -13.37 12.29
CA PRO A 140 14.73 -13.92 10.93
C PRO A 140 13.50 -14.77 10.56
N SER A 141 12.89 -15.44 11.52
CA SER A 141 11.69 -16.27 11.32
C SER A 141 10.46 -15.46 10.87
N ARG A 142 10.49 -14.15 11.07
CA ARG A 142 9.42 -13.23 10.69
C ARG A 142 9.64 -12.62 9.30
N LEU A 143 10.78 -12.84 8.68
CA LEU A 143 11.18 -12.23 7.43
C LEU A 143 11.25 -13.28 6.32
N ARG A 144 10.75 -12.92 5.16
CA ARG A 144 10.91 -13.67 3.91
C ARG A 144 11.32 -12.73 2.81
N GLN A 145 11.97 -13.25 1.79
CA GLN A 145 12.34 -12.46 0.61
C GLN A 145 11.82 -13.12 -0.66
N ILE A 146 11.49 -12.29 -1.64
CA ILE A 146 11.14 -12.71 -2.99
C ILE A 146 11.66 -11.68 -3.99
N SER A 147 12.08 -12.14 -5.17
CA SER A 147 12.42 -11.25 -6.27
C SER A 147 11.40 -11.34 -7.39
N TYR A 148 10.95 -10.20 -7.83
CA TYR A 148 10.14 -10.05 -9.05
C TYR A 148 10.98 -9.54 -10.23
N GLY A 149 12.26 -9.19 -10.00
CA GLY A 149 13.08 -8.61 -11.04
C GLY A 149 12.39 -7.40 -11.67
N LYS A 150 12.23 -7.41 -12.99
CA LYS A 150 11.54 -6.34 -13.74
C LYS A 150 10.06 -6.62 -14.05
N GLU A 151 9.50 -7.73 -13.54
CA GLU A 151 8.17 -8.20 -13.92
C GLU A 151 7.01 -7.42 -13.27
N ARG A 152 7.29 -6.58 -12.26
CA ARG A 152 6.30 -5.77 -11.56
C ARG A 152 6.72 -4.31 -11.47
N PRO A 153 6.77 -3.58 -12.60
CA PRO A 153 7.11 -2.15 -12.57
C PRO A 153 5.99 -1.35 -11.90
N VAL A 154 6.35 -0.28 -11.20
CA VAL A 154 5.38 0.72 -10.70
C VAL A 154 5.20 1.87 -11.67
N GLU A 155 6.19 2.07 -12.55
CA GLU A 155 6.14 3.04 -13.63
C GLU A 155 6.52 2.36 -14.94
N VAL A 156 5.73 2.59 -15.97
CA VAL A 156 5.95 2.03 -17.31
C VAL A 156 6.30 3.16 -18.26
N CYS A 157 7.58 3.45 -18.40
CA CYS A 157 8.11 4.40 -19.39
C CYS A 157 9.60 4.12 -19.62
N SER A 158 10.16 4.67 -20.70
CA SER A 158 11.58 4.50 -21.08
C SER A 158 12.44 5.70 -20.64
N GLN A 159 12.24 6.18 -19.43
CA GLN A 159 12.96 7.35 -18.88
C GLN A 159 13.58 7.00 -17.53
N GLU A 160 14.73 7.64 -17.22
CA GLU A 160 15.43 7.42 -15.96
C GLU A 160 14.54 7.68 -14.72
N ALA A 161 13.65 8.66 -14.79
CA ALA A 161 12.72 8.96 -13.70
C ALA A 161 11.79 7.77 -13.35
N CYS A 162 11.38 6.97 -14.36
CA CYS A 162 10.61 5.74 -14.13
C CYS A 162 11.51 4.61 -13.64
N TYR A 163 12.66 4.43 -14.25
CA TYR A 163 13.61 3.41 -13.85
C TYR A 163 14.04 3.57 -12.39
N ALA A 164 14.30 4.80 -11.95
CA ALA A 164 14.64 5.10 -10.56
C ALA A 164 13.57 4.63 -9.56
N LYS A 165 12.28 4.76 -9.90
CA LYS A 165 11.18 4.27 -9.06
C LYS A 165 11.05 2.75 -9.10
N ASN A 166 11.41 2.12 -10.22
CA ASN A 166 11.36 0.67 -10.37
C ASN A 166 12.49 -0.03 -9.61
N ARG A 167 13.67 0.61 -9.47
CA ARG A 167 14.80 0.10 -8.68
C ARG A 167 14.52 0.22 -7.19
N ARG A 168 13.80 -0.73 -6.62
CA ARG A 168 13.33 -0.67 -5.23
C ARG A 168 13.32 -2.02 -4.53
N ALA A 169 13.23 -1.99 -3.22
CA ALA A 169 12.71 -3.10 -2.43
C ALA A 169 11.52 -2.61 -1.60
N VAL A 170 10.51 -3.45 -1.47
CA VAL A 170 9.27 -3.15 -0.75
C VAL A 170 9.12 -4.13 0.40
N THR A 171 8.86 -3.62 1.60
CA THR A 171 8.54 -4.42 2.79
C THR A 171 7.03 -4.54 2.90
N VAL A 172 6.48 -5.68 2.54
CA VAL A 172 5.06 -5.98 2.64
C VAL A 172 4.81 -6.68 3.96
N ILE A 173 3.99 -6.07 4.82
CA ILE A 173 3.64 -6.63 6.12
C ILE A 173 2.30 -7.33 6.08
N SER A 174 2.17 -8.39 6.87
CA SER A 174 0.92 -9.15 7.06
C SER A 174 0.84 -9.65 8.50
N MET A 175 -0.37 -9.74 9.05
CA MET A 175 -0.53 -10.37 10.37
C MET A 175 -0.13 -11.84 10.30
N GLY A 176 0.72 -12.27 11.22
CA GLY A 176 1.00 -13.67 11.44
C GLY A 176 -0.27 -14.35 11.98
N MET A 177 -0.64 -15.48 11.39
CA MET A 177 -1.67 -16.31 12.03
C MET A 177 -1.05 -16.92 13.28
N SER A 178 -1.50 -16.51 14.46
CA SER A 178 -1.19 -17.23 15.70
C SER A 178 -1.84 -18.61 15.60
N SER A 179 -1.03 -19.63 15.46
CA SER A 179 -1.43 -21.03 15.57
C SER A 179 -1.61 -21.42 17.02
#